data_79661a988dd97350921d81b329a840b8
#
_entry.id   79661a988dd97350921d81b329a840b8
#
_cell.length_a   1.000
_cell.length_b   1.000
_cell.length_c   1.000
_cell.angle_alpha   90.00
_cell.angle_beta   90.00
_cell.angle_gamma   90.00
#
_symmetry.space_group_name_H-M   'P 1'
#
loop_
_entity.id
_entity.type
_entity.pdbx_description
1 polymer ?
#
loop_
_entity_poly.entity_id
_entity_poly.type
_entity_poly.pdbx_seq_one_letter_code
_entity_poly.pdbx_strand_id
1 'polypeptide(L)'
;MSVRRSASLNLTGPCGARPTNLVVMGQEITDSRFTDSAFAEFRRRLDVETGLLRDWMAQGRLRSDERRFGFEVEAWLIDADARPAAYNQAFLAALDDPLVVPELAQFNFEINSVPRHLEPGALDVMHRALAERWRHCEQAASALGARPVLTGILPTVRSGDLSLDHMSPLQRYRAINEQVFRLRHGAPIELDIDGVEQLHHRHADVMLEAATTSLQIHVQVDADEAARAFNVCKMISAITVGAAANSPYLFERQLWAETRIPLFEQAVDVGASDYSKRVTFGVRYAQDSILECFEANRTRYPVILPDLMDKPAEELAHLRLHNGTIWRWNRPLIGFDDAGRPHCRIEHRVIAAGPSPRDAIANCALFLGLFESFMRAPGPIESLLSFVVARDNFYAAARFGLDAPLRWVDGAVCTLRDLLASQLLDTAAGGLSAAGLGKAEVARWLDVIRGRVERNTTGADWQVAWIARHGRDFHGLVDAYVRHQADNTPVHEWSLT
;
A
#
# COMPACT_ATOMS: atom_id res chain seq x y z
N MET A 1 58.77 34.56 -4.01
CA MET A 1 57.96 33.92 -2.96
C MET A 1 56.49 34.20 -3.25
N SER A 2 55.81 33.29 -3.93
CA SER A 2 54.42 33.44 -4.37
C SER A 2 53.51 32.55 -3.53
N VAL A 3 52.63 33.14 -2.77
CA VAL A 3 51.62 32.44 -1.95
C VAL A 3 50.42 32.21 -2.83
N ARG A 4 50.13 30.94 -3.14
CA ARG A 4 48.89 30.54 -3.81
C ARG A 4 47.72 30.60 -2.82
N ARG A 5 46.71 31.40 -3.13
CA ARG A 5 45.41 31.40 -2.43
C ARG A 5 44.56 30.25 -2.98
N SER A 6 44.13 29.38 -2.07
CA SER A 6 43.13 28.38 -2.34
C SER A 6 41.74 29.06 -2.41
N ALA A 7 41.06 28.88 -3.54
CA ALA A 7 39.67 29.31 -3.71
C ALA A 7 38.74 28.28 -3.07
N SER A 8 38.04 28.68 -2.01
CA SER A 8 36.90 27.96 -1.43
C SER A 8 35.65 28.21 -2.31
N LEU A 9 35.14 27.19 -2.93
CA LEU A 9 33.81 27.21 -3.58
C LEU A 9 32.72 27.32 -2.52
N ASN A 10 32.10 28.49 -2.46
CA ASN A 10 30.84 28.69 -1.74
C ASN A 10 29.68 28.07 -2.53
N LEU A 11 29.18 26.92 -2.10
CA LEU A 11 27.91 26.34 -2.52
C LEU A 11 26.80 26.82 -1.57
N THR A 12 26.38 28.08 -1.69
CA THR A 12 25.10 28.53 -1.15
C THR A 12 24.11 28.68 -2.29
N GLY A 13 23.46 27.57 -2.66
CA GLY A 13 22.20 27.60 -3.39
C GLY A 13 21.04 27.95 -2.42
N PRO A 14 19.98 28.65 -2.86
CA PRO A 14 18.90 29.04 -1.98
C PRO A 14 18.21 27.80 -1.41
N CYS A 15 18.10 27.77 -0.08
CA CYS A 15 17.32 26.80 0.69
C CYS A 15 15.91 26.74 0.11
N GLY A 16 15.55 25.61 -0.50
CA GLY A 16 14.26 25.39 -1.14
C GLY A 16 13.13 25.59 -0.15
N ALA A 17 12.11 26.33 -0.58
CA ALA A 17 10.86 26.46 0.15
C ALA A 17 10.37 25.07 0.53
N ARG A 18 9.97 24.86 1.80
CA ARG A 18 9.31 23.64 2.27
C ARG A 18 8.09 23.40 1.37
N PRO A 19 7.88 22.21 0.83
CA PRO A 19 6.68 21.91 0.09
C PRO A 19 5.49 22.05 1.05
N THR A 20 4.64 23.05 0.83
CA THR A 20 3.57 23.47 1.73
C THR A 20 2.34 22.59 1.68
N ASN A 21 2.31 21.54 0.83
CA ASN A 21 1.18 20.61 0.71
C ASN A 21 1.66 19.18 0.45
N LEU A 22 2.48 18.62 1.34
CA LEU A 22 2.57 17.17 1.48
C LEU A 22 1.20 16.70 1.99
N VAL A 23 0.45 16.05 1.13
CA VAL A 23 -0.80 15.38 1.53
C VAL A 23 -0.37 14.19 2.38
N VAL A 24 -0.24 14.42 3.69
CA VAL A 24 -0.15 13.32 4.65
C VAL A 24 -1.45 12.54 4.53
N MET A 25 -1.37 11.29 4.08
CA MET A 25 -2.52 10.41 4.04
C MET A 25 -2.97 10.14 5.47
N GLY A 26 -4.24 10.41 5.75
CA GLY A 26 -4.80 10.30 7.09
C GLY A 26 -4.85 11.62 7.84
N GLN A 27 -5.91 12.39 7.59
CA GLN A 27 -6.16 13.64 8.30
C GLN A 27 -6.38 13.36 9.80
N GLU A 28 -5.65 14.08 10.68
CA GLU A 28 -5.90 14.05 12.12
C GLU A 28 -7.24 14.73 12.43
N ILE A 29 -7.91 14.30 13.47
CA ILE A 29 -9.22 14.80 13.92
C ILE A 29 -9.10 15.42 15.32
N THR A 30 -10.04 16.30 15.67
CA THR A 30 -9.98 17.03 16.93
C THR A 30 -10.55 16.26 18.11
N ASP A 31 -11.57 15.41 17.87
CA ASP A 31 -12.30 14.68 18.90
C ASP A 31 -12.43 13.19 18.57
N SER A 32 -12.43 12.33 19.60
CA SER A 32 -12.71 10.90 19.46
C SER A 32 -14.17 10.55 19.79
N ARG A 33 -14.92 11.43 20.48
CA ARG A 33 -16.31 11.21 20.88
C ARG A 33 -17.27 12.09 20.08
N PHE A 34 -18.29 11.48 19.51
CA PHE A 34 -19.18 12.16 18.57
C PHE A 34 -20.65 12.04 19.02
N THR A 35 -21.41 13.12 18.78
CA THR A 35 -22.85 13.17 19.03
C THR A 35 -23.65 12.73 17.80
N ASP A 36 -24.91 12.33 18.00
CA ASP A 36 -25.80 11.97 16.87
C ASP A 36 -26.01 13.16 15.91
N SER A 37 -25.98 14.39 16.42
CA SER A 37 -26.05 15.60 15.60
C SER A 37 -24.80 15.76 14.72
N ALA A 38 -23.60 15.38 15.19
CA ALA A 38 -22.38 15.40 14.39
C ALA A 38 -22.47 14.40 13.23
N PHE A 39 -22.98 13.20 13.48
CA PHE A 39 -23.23 12.22 12.41
C PHE A 39 -24.24 12.71 11.37
N ALA A 40 -25.32 13.37 11.79
CA ALA A 40 -26.34 13.92 10.88
C ALA A 40 -25.77 15.06 10.02
N GLU A 41 -25.03 16.00 10.63
CA GLU A 41 -24.43 17.12 9.92
C GLU A 41 -23.31 16.66 8.99
N PHE A 42 -22.47 15.70 9.40
CA PHE A 42 -21.43 15.12 8.54
C PHE A 42 -22.06 14.50 7.28
N ARG A 43 -23.14 13.72 7.42
CA ARG A 43 -23.85 13.14 6.26
C ARG A 43 -24.37 14.23 5.32
N ARG A 44 -24.95 15.29 5.85
CA ARG A 44 -25.42 16.44 5.05
C ARG A 44 -24.27 17.06 4.25
N ARG A 45 -23.12 17.27 4.87
CA ARG A 45 -21.92 17.80 4.17
C ARG A 45 -21.38 16.83 3.14
N LEU A 46 -21.33 15.55 3.48
CA LEU A 46 -20.94 14.49 2.55
C LEU A 46 -21.85 14.43 1.31
N ASP A 47 -23.17 14.62 1.50
CA ASP A 47 -24.13 14.70 0.37
C ASP A 47 -23.85 15.90 -0.54
N VAL A 48 -23.58 17.07 0.04
CA VAL A 48 -23.22 18.30 -0.70
C VAL A 48 -21.92 18.09 -1.48
N GLU A 49 -20.88 17.61 -0.83
CA GLU A 49 -19.57 17.40 -1.45
C GLU A 49 -19.60 16.31 -2.52
N THR A 50 -20.39 15.25 -2.34
CA THR A 50 -20.59 14.22 -3.39
C THR A 50 -21.33 14.79 -4.60
N GLY A 51 -22.32 15.67 -4.38
CA GLY A 51 -22.98 16.42 -5.45
C GLY A 51 -22.00 17.31 -6.21
N LEU A 52 -21.16 18.04 -5.49
CA LEU A 52 -20.14 18.92 -6.08
C LEU A 52 -19.10 18.12 -6.90
N LEU A 53 -18.65 16.96 -6.38
CA LEU A 53 -17.76 16.07 -7.13
C LEU A 53 -18.39 15.61 -8.46
N ARG A 54 -19.68 15.25 -8.43
CA ARG A 54 -20.43 14.88 -9.65
C ARG A 54 -20.44 16.01 -10.67
N ASP A 55 -20.74 17.24 -10.22
CA ASP A 55 -20.77 18.41 -11.08
C ASP A 55 -19.38 18.71 -11.66
N TRP A 56 -18.34 18.58 -10.87
CA TRP A 56 -16.95 18.76 -11.34
C TRP A 56 -16.53 17.72 -12.39
N MET A 57 -16.93 16.47 -12.20
CA MET A 57 -16.66 15.43 -13.19
C MET A 57 -17.41 15.71 -14.50
N ALA A 58 -18.70 16.10 -14.42
CA ALA A 58 -19.48 16.47 -15.60
C ALA A 58 -18.94 17.70 -16.34
N GLN A 59 -18.28 18.63 -15.61
CA GLN A 59 -17.63 19.83 -16.16
C GLN A 59 -16.18 19.59 -16.63
N GLY A 60 -15.65 18.38 -16.47
CA GLY A 60 -14.26 18.06 -16.82
C GLY A 60 -13.20 18.75 -15.96
N ARG A 61 -13.52 19.15 -14.72
CA ARG A 61 -12.59 19.84 -13.82
C ARG A 61 -11.50 18.94 -13.22
N LEU A 62 -11.66 17.63 -13.30
CA LEU A 62 -10.72 16.63 -12.80
C LEU A 62 -9.82 16.07 -13.92
N ARG A 63 -9.49 16.91 -14.89
CA ARG A 63 -8.53 16.58 -15.94
C ARG A 63 -7.12 16.84 -15.44
N SER A 64 -6.21 15.95 -15.80
CA SER A 64 -4.79 16.06 -15.49
C SER A 64 -4.01 16.07 -16.80
N ASP A 65 -3.38 17.18 -17.13
CA ASP A 65 -2.54 17.28 -18.34
C ASP A 65 -1.30 16.37 -18.25
N GLU A 66 -1.00 15.85 -17.06
CA GLU A 66 0.21 15.10 -16.78
C GLU A 66 -0.05 13.96 -15.78
N ARG A 67 0.16 12.72 -16.23
CA ARG A 67 0.07 11.54 -15.36
C ARG A 67 1.28 11.46 -14.45
N ARG A 68 1.03 11.48 -13.13
CA ARG A 68 2.05 11.30 -12.10
C ARG A 68 1.81 10.00 -11.35
N PHE A 69 2.89 9.42 -10.84
CA PHE A 69 2.82 8.29 -9.93
C PHE A 69 3.68 8.54 -8.69
N GLY A 70 3.32 7.88 -7.61
CA GLY A 70 4.04 7.87 -6.35
C GLY A 70 3.78 6.58 -5.61
N PHE A 71 4.42 6.40 -4.47
CA PHE A 71 4.14 5.27 -3.59
C PHE A 71 4.25 5.68 -2.12
N GLU A 72 3.64 4.89 -1.28
CA GLU A 72 3.80 4.83 0.16
C GLU A 72 4.31 3.43 0.51
N VAL A 73 5.30 3.32 1.40
CA VAL A 73 5.78 2.03 1.88
C VAL A 73 5.82 2.04 3.40
N GLU A 74 5.11 1.10 4.00
CA GLU A 74 5.03 0.92 5.43
C GLU A 74 6.14 0.00 5.93
N ALA A 75 6.58 0.20 7.17
CA ALA A 75 7.65 -0.56 7.78
C ALA A 75 7.44 -0.76 9.28
N TRP A 76 8.15 -1.74 9.83
CA TRP A 76 8.19 -2.04 11.25
C TRP A 76 9.44 -1.46 11.89
N LEU A 77 9.36 -1.10 13.18
CA LEU A 77 10.49 -0.97 14.07
C LEU A 77 10.56 -2.20 14.96
N ILE A 78 11.73 -2.80 15.08
CA ILE A 78 12.00 -3.97 15.94
C ILE A 78 13.15 -3.69 16.89
N ASP A 79 13.13 -4.35 18.06
CA ASP A 79 14.19 -4.34 19.04
C ASP A 79 15.30 -5.39 18.73
N ALA A 80 16.23 -5.57 19.69
CA ALA A 80 17.31 -6.54 19.58
C ALA A 80 16.83 -8.00 19.56
N ASP A 81 15.67 -8.27 20.16
CA ASP A 81 15.03 -9.59 20.20
C ASP A 81 14.10 -9.82 18.99
N ALA A 82 14.24 -8.98 17.94
CA ALA A 82 13.41 -9.00 16.73
C ALA A 82 11.90 -8.84 17.01
N ARG A 83 11.54 -8.19 18.12
CA ARG A 83 10.15 -7.94 18.53
C ARG A 83 9.71 -6.52 18.14
N PRO A 84 8.40 -6.25 17.96
CA PRO A 84 7.92 -4.90 17.71
C PRO A 84 8.40 -3.91 18.77
N ALA A 85 9.03 -2.80 18.34
CA ALA A 85 9.59 -1.75 19.19
C ALA A 85 8.75 -0.47 19.11
N ALA A 86 8.02 -0.14 20.16
CA ALA A 86 7.07 0.98 20.21
C ALA A 86 7.78 2.36 20.31
N TYR A 87 8.61 2.70 19.34
CA TYR A 87 9.50 3.87 19.34
C TYR A 87 9.20 4.90 18.24
N ASN A 88 8.11 4.77 17.46
CA ASN A 88 7.91 5.61 16.28
C ASN A 88 7.96 7.11 16.57
N GLN A 89 7.46 7.60 17.71
CA GLN A 89 7.53 9.03 18.07
C GLN A 89 8.97 9.52 18.22
N ALA A 90 9.78 8.80 19.01
CA ALA A 90 11.19 9.15 19.21
C ALA A 90 11.98 8.98 17.90
N PHE A 91 11.68 7.94 17.13
CA PHE A 91 12.27 7.68 15.82
C PHE A 91 11.98 8.80 14.83
N LEU A 92 10.72 9.21 14.68
CA LEU A 92 10.30 10.28 13.76
C LEU A 92 10.89 11.64 14.18
N ALA A 93 10.95 11.92 15.50
CA ALA A 93 11.58 13.12 16.01
C ALA A 93 13.10 13.16 15.73
N ALA A 94 13.78 12.01 15.81
CA ALA A 94 15.21 11.91 15.50
C ALA A 94 15.50 12.00 14.00
N LEU A 95 14.60 11.48 13.16
CA LEU A 95 14.73 11.46 11.70
C LEU A 95 14.49 12.84 11.06
N ASP A 96 13.52 13.62 11.59
CA ASP A 96 13.09 14.95 11.09
C ASP A 96 12.86 15.00 9.56
N ASP A 97 12.29 13.93 8.97
CA ASP A 97 11.94 13.85 7.56
C ASP A 97 10.41 13.93 7.39
N PRO A 98 9.87 14.98 6.75
CA PRO A 98 8.42 15.16 6.60
C PRO A 98 7.76 14.10 5.69
N LEU A 99 8.54 13.30 4.95
CA LEU A 99 8.05 12.19 4.14
C LEU A 99 7.97 10.86 4.90
N VAL A 100 8.37 10.87 6.18
CA VAL A 100 8.24 9.70 7.06
C VAL A 100 7.24 10.04 8.16
N VAL A 101 6.15 9.27 8.24
CA VAL A 101 5.00 9.58 9.08
C VAL A 101 4.62 8.41 10.00
N PRO A 102 3.91 8.67 11.13
CA PRO A 102 3.47 7.60 12.01
C PRO A 102 2.31 6.79 11.39
N GLU A 103 2.30 5.50 11.69
CA GLU A 103 1.21 4.58 11.41
C GLU A 103 0.40 4.22 12.68
N LEU A 104 -0.63 3.33 12.52
CA LEU A 104 -1.56 2.94 13.58
C LEU A 104 -0.84 2.49 14.85
N ALA A 105 0.20 1.69 14.72
CA ALA A 105 0.97 1.26 15.89
C ALA A 105 2.26 2.06 16.08
N GLN A 106 2.68 2.21 17.34
CA GLN A 106 3.92 2.88 17.73
C GLN A 106 5.18 2.15 17.25
N PHE A 107 5.04 0.96 16.70
CA PHE A 107 6.11 0.19 16.07
C PHE A 107 6.03 0.17 14.54
N ASN A 108 5.11 0.94 13.94
CA ASN A 108 5.02 1.13 12.49
C ASN A 108 5.28 2.59 12.09
N PHE A 109 5.77 2.75 10.87
CA PHE A 109 5.91 4.04 10.20
C PHE A 109 5.75 3.87 8.70
N GLU A 110 5.46 4.95 7.99
CA GLU A 110 5.28 4.99 6.56
C GLU A 110 6.28 5.93 5.90
N ILE A 111 6.84 5.54 4.79
CA ILE A 111 7.70 6.37 3.92
C ILE A 111 6.92 6.75 2.68
N ASN A 112 6.74 8.05 2.47
CA ASN A 112 6.10 8.61 1.29
C ASN A 112 7.13 8.98 0.21
N SER A 113 6.79 8.75 -1.05
CA SER A 113 7.56 9.24 -2.18
C SER A 113 7.08 10.60 -2.66
N VAL A 114 7.97 11.39 -3.25
CA VAL A 114 7.57 12.57 -4.03
C VAL A 114 7.01 12.10 -5.37
N PRO A 115 5.75 12.46 -5.75
CA PRO A 115 5.15 12.06 -7.01
C PRO A 115 5.95 12.55 -8.24
N ARG A 116 6.07 11.68 -9.27
CA ARG A 116 6.85 11.96 -10.49
C ARG A 116 6.09 11.56 -11.73
N HIS A 117 6.51 12.15 -12.86
CA HIS A 117 6.10 11.65 -14.18
C HIS A 117 6.81 10.32 -14.47
N LEU A 118 6.14 9.46 -15.24
CA LEU A 118 6.75 8.23 -15.74
C LEU A 118 7.60 8.58 -16.99
N GLU A 119 8.83 9.00 -16.74
CA GLU A 119 9.79 9.49 -17.73
C GLU A 119 11.14 8.75 -17.61
N PRO A 120 12.06 8.87 -18.58
CA PRO A 120 13.36 8.21 -18.51
C PRO A 120 14.11 8.51 -17.21
N GLY A 121 14.52 7.47 -16.49
CA GLY A 121 15.23 7.58 -15.22
C GLY A 121 14.33 7.72 -13.99
N ALA A 122 13.00 7.75 -14.13
CA ALA A 122 12.09 7.97 -13.01
C ALA A 122 12.19 6.87 -11.94
N LEU A 123 12.22 5.60 -12.34
CA LEU A 123 12.34 4.46 -11.40
C LEU A 123 13.71 4.47 -10.69
N ASP A 124 14.78 4.80 -11.41
CA ASP A 124 16.12 4.91 -10.82
C ASP A 124 16.21 6.05 -9.80
N VAL A 125 15.55 7.18 -10.07
CA VAL A 125 15.47 8.30 -9.13
C VAL A 125 14.69 7.92 -7.89
N MET A 126 13.54 7.26 -8.04
CA MET A 126 12.71 6.81 -6.92
C MET A 126 13.44 5.77 -6.06
N HIS A 127 14.15 4.84 -6.70
CA HIS A 127 14.99 3.89 -5.98
C HIS A 127 16.07 4.57 -5.14
N ARG A 128 16.84 5.50 -5.74
CA ARG A 128 17.87 6.24 -4.99
C ARG A 128 17.28 6.98 -3.80
N ALA A 129 16.14 7.66 -4.01
CA ALA A 129 15.47 8.41 -2.95
C ALA A 129 14.97 7.49 -1.82
N LEU A 130 14.37 6.34 -2.16
CA LEU A 130 13.91 5.36 -1.17
C LEU A 130 15.10 4.73 -0.43
N ALA A 131 16.14 4.28 -1.13
CA ALA A 131 17.32 3.65 -0.53
C ALA A 131 18.11 4.63 0.36
N GLU A 132 18.18 5.90 0.01
CA GLU A 132 18.79 6.94 0.84
C GLU A 132 17.97 7.19 2.10
N ARG A 133 16.64 7.36 1.97
CA ARG A 133 15.75 7.55 3.11
C ARG A 133 15.74 6.32 4.03
N TRP A 134 15.76 5.11 3.45
CA TRP A 134 15.86 3.86 4.21
C TRP A 134 17.11 3.83 5.10
N ARG A 135 18.29 4.20 4.55
CA ARG A 135 19.52 4.30 5.34
C ARG A 135 19.43 5.33 6.49
N HIS A 136 18.75 6.46 6.25
CA HIS A 136 18.49 7.43 7.33
C HIS A 136 17.56 6.83 8.40
N CYS A 137 16.55 6.06 8.01
CA CYS A 137 15.70 5.32 8.95
C CYS A 137 16.51 4.30 9.76
N GLU A 138 17.42 3.54 9.14
CA GLU A 138 18.32 2.62 9.83
C GLU A 138 19.20 3.33 10.85
N GLN A 139 19.77 4.48 10.50
CA GLN A 139 20.62 5.28 11.40
C GLN A 139 19.81 5.83 12.59
N ALA A 140 18.63 6.41 12.34
CA ALA A 140 17.76 6.96 13.39
C ALA A 140 17.27 5.85 14.32
N ALA A 141 16.85 4.70 13.80
CA ALA A 141 16.42 3.56 14.60
C ALA A 141 17.56 2.98 15.44
N SER A 142 18.77 2.83 14.86
CA SER A 142 19.95 2.32 15.55
C SER A 142 20.33 3.17 16.77
N ALA A 143 20.17 4.51 16.69
CA ALA A 143 20.41 5.41 17.81
C ALA A 143 19.44 5.17 19.00
N LEU A 144 18.31 4.50 18.75
CA LEU A 144 17.31 4.11 19.75
C LEU A 144 17.42 2.63 20.16
N GLY A 145 18.42 1.91 19.66
CA GLY A 145 18.54 0.46 19.88
C GLY A 145 17.50 -0.36 19.09
N ALA A 146 16.93 0.21 18.04
CA ALA A 146 15.96 -0.44 17.17
C ALA A 146 16.50 -0.65 15.75
N ARG A 147 15.77 -1.43 14.94
CA ARG A 147 16.05 -1.68 13.52
C ARG A 147 14.75 -1.56 12.71
N PRO A 148 14.74 -0.92 11.54
CA PRO A 148 13.57 -0.93 10.67
C PRO A 148 13.53 -2.19 9.82
N VAL A 149 12.31 -2.68 9.49
CA VAL A 149 12.10 -3.88 8.66
C VAL A 149 10.97 -3.65 7.67
N LEU A 150 11.21 -3.93 6.39
CA LEU A 150 10.21 -3.97 5.30
C LEU A 150 9.73 -5.42 5.14
N THR A 151 8.56 -5.75 5.67
CA THR A 151 7.92 -7.06 5.50
C THR A 151 6.41 -6.90 5.62
N GLY A 152 5.62 -7.71 4.95
CA GLY A 152 4.15 -7.59 4.98
C GLY A 152 3.53 -7.91 6.34
N ILE A 153 4.07 -8.91 7.04
CA ILE A 153 3.78 -9.21 8.45
C ILE A 153 5.12 -9.58 9.11
N LEU A 154 5.39 -9.02 10.27
CA LEU A 154 6.59 -9.38 11.03
C LEU A 154 6.46 -10.81 11.56
N PRO A 155 7.34 -11.77 11.19
CA PRO A 155 7.20 -13.16 11.58
C PRO A 155 7.22 -13.42 13.08
N THR A 156 7.85 -12.53 13.86
CA THR A 156 7.95 -12.59 15.31
C THR A 156 6.81 -11.90 16.06
N VAL A 157 5.87 -11.27 15.37
CA VAL A 157 4.74 -10.59 16.02
C VAL A 157 3.88 -11.59 16.80
N ARG A 158 3.46 -11.21 18.00
CA ARG A 158 2.54 -11.98 18.84
C ARG A 158 1.25 -11.21 19.06
N SER A 159 0.18 -11.91 19.36
CA SER A 159 -1.12 -11.30 19.66
C SER A 159 -1.04 -10.22 20.75
N GLY A 160 -0.23 -10.41 21.78
CA GLY A 160 -0.05 -9.44 22.86
C GLY A 160 0.66 -8.14 22.46
N ASP A 161 1.39 -8.13 21.34
CA ASP A 161 2.02 -6.90 20.82
C ASP A 161 0.98 -5.99 20.16
N LEU A 162 -0.10 -6.57 19.66
CA LEU A 162 -1.19 -5.88 18.97
C LEU A 162 -2.24 -5.46 19.99
N SER A 163 -1.98 -4.41 20.76
CA SER A 163 -2.88 -3.91 21.82
C SER A 163 -2.96 -2.39 21.80
N LEU A 164 -4.01 -1.83 22.38
CA LEU A 164 -4.23 -0.37 22.47
C LEU A 164 -3.08 0.36 23.17
N ASP A 165 -2.29 -0.32 24.02
CA ASP A 165 -1.11 0.27 24.68
C ASP A 165 -0.02 0.64 23.65
N HIS A 166 -0.01 -0.02 22.51
CA HIS A 166 0.90 0.26 21.41
C HIS A 166 0.27 1.10 20.27
N MET A 167 -0.96 1.57 20.43
CA MET A 167 -1.58 2.45 19.45
C MET A 167 -0.88 3.82 19.43
N SER A 168 -0.58 4.34 18.24
CA SER A 168 -0.06 5.69 18.06
C SER A 168 -1.03 6.71 18.66
N PRO A 169 -0.56 7.75 19.37
CA PRO A 169 -1.40 8.66 20.17
C PRO A 169 -2.11 9.71 19.29
N LEU A 170 -2.75 9.27 18.22
CA LEU A 170 -3.56 10.08 17.32
C LEU A 170 -5.05 9.86 17.60
N GLN A 171 -5.83 10.94 17.64
CA GLN A 171 -7.26 10.88 17.96
C GLN A 171 -8.04 10.06 16.93
N ARG A 172 -7.64 10.13 15.66
CA ARG A 172 -8.26 9.36 14.56
C ARG A 172 -8.24 7.87 14.82
N TYR A 173 -7.17 7.31 15.37
CA TYR A 173 -7.06 5.86 15.61
C TYR A 173 -7.93 5.40 16.77
N ARG A 174 -7.98 6.19 17.84
CA ARG A 174 -8.90 5.95 18.97
C ARG A 174 -10.36 5.99 18.52
N ALA A 175 -10.71 6.99 17.72
CA ALA A 175 -12.05 7.13 17.17
C ALA A 175 -12.42 5.96 16.24
N ILE A 176 -11.51 5.50 15.37
CA ILE A 176 -11.73 4.31 14.52
C ILE A 176 -12.02 3.10 15.40
N ASN A 177 -11.19 2.84 16.41
CA ASN A 177 -11.39 1.72 17.33
C ASN A 177 -12.76 1.79 18.00
N GLU A 178 -13.12 2.92 18.61
CA GLU A 178 -14.41 3.09 19.28
C GLU A 178 -15.58 2.88 18.33
N GLN A 179 -15.51 3.41 17.09
CA GLN A 179 -16.63 3.31 16.15
C GLN A 179 -16.73 1.93 15.50
N VAL A 180 -15.63 1.23 15.23
CA VAL A 180 -15.66 -0.16 14.77
C VAL A 180 -16.34 -1.04 15.81
N PHE A 181 -15.95 -0.93 17.09
CA PHE A 181 -16.56 -1.72 18.16
C PHE A 181 -18.00 -1.30 18.50
N ARG A 182 -18.35 -0.03 18.33
CA ARG A 182 -19.76 0.41 18.39
C ARG A 182 -20.61 -0.28 17.31
N LEU A 183 -20.13 -0.34 16.08
CA LEU A 183 -20.82 -1.01 14.97
C LEU A 183 -20.93 -2.53 15.18
N ARG A 184 -19.94 -3.11 15.84
CA ARG A 184 -19.92 -4.54 16.25
C ARG A 184 -20.73 -4.82 17.51
N HIS A 185 -21.39 -3.82 18.12
CA HIS A 185 -22.06 -3.96 19.41
C HIS A 185 -21.18 -4.55 20.52
N GLY A 186 -19.88 -4.21 20.50
CA GLY A 186 -18.89 -4.70 21.44
C GLY A 186 -18.38 -6.13 21.19
N ALA A 187 -18.83 -6.80 20.12
CA ALA A 187 -18.35 -8.14 19.80
C ALA A 187 -16.88 -8.11 19.36
N PRO A 188 -16.04 -9.04 19.81
CA PRO A 188 -14.64 -9.11 19.41
C PRO A 188 -14.51 -9.38 17.90
N ILE A 189 -13.35 -9.01 17.36
CA ILE A 189 -12.94 -9.40 16.01
C ILE A 189 -12.59 -10.88 16.06
N GLU A 190 -13.08 -11.65 15.11
CA GLU A 190 -12.77 -13.07 14.96
C GLU A 190 -11.97 -13.26 13.68
N LEU A 191 -10.72 -13.72 13.82
CA LEU A 191 -9.91 -14.17 12.70
C LEU A 191 -10.16 -15.67 12.48
N ASP A 192 -10.42 -16.02 11.24
CA ASP A 192 -10.49 -17.40 10.78
C ASP A 192 -9.78 -17.50 9.44
N ILE A 193 -8.53 -17.97 9.47
CA ILE A 193 -7.66 -18.07 8.28
C ILE A 193 -7.26 -19.52 8.10
N ASP A 194 -7.77 -20.14 7.04
CA ASP A 194 -7.41 -21.47 6.59
C ASP A 194 -6.29 -21.38 5.54
N GLY A 195 -5.08 -21.75 5.93
CA GLY A 195 -3.89 -21.72 5.09
C GLY A 195 -3.19 -23.08 5.03
N VAL A 196 -1.85 -23.08 5.14
CA VAL A 196 -1.06 -24.31 5.35
C VAL A 196 -1.35 -24.87 6.74
N GLU A 197 -1.34 -23.98 7.73
CA GLU A 197 -1.88 -24.21 9.07
C GLU A 197 -3.23 -23.46 9.20
N GLN A 198 -3.97 -23.67 10.29
CA GLN A 198 -5.20 -22.94 10.62
C GLN A 198 -4.96 -21.95 11.75
N LEU A 199 -5.56 -20.76 11.65
CA LEU A 199 -5.54 -19.76 12.69
C LEU A 199 -6.96 -19.34 13.05
N HIS A 200 -7.41 -19.69 14.25
CA HIS A 200 -8.60 -19.12 14.89
C HIS A 200 -8.14 -18.21 16.03
N HIS A 201 -8.51 -16.94 15.98
CA HIS A 201 -8.09 -15.98 16.97
C HIS A 201 -9.18 -14.95 17.23
N ARG A 202 -9.35 -14.55 18.52
CA ARG A 202 -10.28 -13.48 18.91
C ARG A 202 -9.50 -12.30 19.45
N HIS A 203 -9.89 -11.10 19.00
CA HIS A 203 -9.20 -9.87 19.35
C HIS A 203 -10.17 -8.78 19.80
N ALA A 204 -9.75 -7.95 20.77
CA ALA A 204 -10.65 -7.03 21.47
C ALA A 204 -10.55 -5.58 20.96
N ASP A 205 -9.72 -5.29 19.97
CA ASP A 205 -9.51 -3.97 19.39
C ASP A 205 -9.08 -4.05 17.92
N VAL A 206 -8.87 -2.90 17.26
CA VAL A 206 -8.51 -2.84 15.84
C VAL A 206 -7.02 -3.04 15.56
N MET A 207 -6.20 -3.28 16.59
CA MET A 207 -4.74 -3.34 16.43
C MET A 207 -4.24 -4.52 15.61
N LEU A 208 -5.09 -5.51 15.27
CA LEU A 208 -4.78 -6.53 14.27
C LEU A 208 -4.38 -5.93 12.92
N GLU A 209 -4.96 -4.79 12.55
CA GLU A 209 -4.64 -4.07 11.31
C GLU A 209 -3.17 -3.67 11.27
N ALA A 210 -2.60 -3.23 12.40
CA ALA A 210 -1.20 -2.84 12.54
C ALA A 210 -0.19 -3.97 12.25
N ALA A 211 -0.65 -5.22 12.21
CA ALA A 211 0.18 -6.34 11.77
C ALA A 211 0.39 -6.37 10.24
N THR A 212 -0.34 -5.53 9.48
CA THR A 212 -0.28 -5.53 8.02
C THR A 212 0.44 -4.28 7.50
N THR A 213 1.52 -4.47 6.78
CA THR A 213 2.29 -3.39 6.16
C THR A 213 2.41 -3.59 4.65
N SER A 214 2.27 -2.52 3.89
CA SER A 214 2.11 -2.55 2.44
C SER A 214 3.03 -1.62 1.67
N LEU A 215 3.11 -1.85 0.37
CA LEU A 215 3.54 -0.89 -0.65
C LEU A 215 2.29 -0.45 -1.41
N GLN A 216 1.93 0.82 -1.31
CA GLN A 216 0.76 1.41 -1.97
C GLN A 216 1.24 2.27 -3.14
N ILE A 217 0.78 1.97 -4.34
CA ILE A 217 1.18 2.71 -5.54
C ILE A 217 0.02 3.59 -5.98
N HIS A 218 0.29 4.88 -6.16
CA HIS A 218 -0.68 5.87 -6.59
C HIS A 218 -0.42 6.25 -8.04
N VAL A 219 -1.45 6.21 -8.88
CA VAL A 219 -1.40 6.71 -10.25
C VAL A 219 -2.47 7.78 -10.44
N GLN A 220 -2.05 8.99 -10.82
CA GLN A 220 -2.93 10.08 -11.20
C GLN A 220 -3.51 9.79 -12.58
N VAL A 221 -4.81 9.98 -12.74
CA VAL A 221 -5.55 9.70 -13.98
C VAL A 221 -6.60 10.77 -14.24
N ASP A 222 -6.98 10.95 -15.50
CA ASP A 222 -8.12 11.77 -15.86
C ASP A 222 -9.42 11.12 -15.38
N ALA A 223 -10.40 11.92 -15.01
CA ALA A 223 -11.69 11.42 -14.56
C ALA A 223 -12.38 10.55 -15.63
N ASP A 224 -12.21 10.88 -16.90
CA ASP A 224 -12.78 10.15 -18.04
C ASP A 224 -12.17 8.75 -18.20
N GLU A 225 -10.91 8.56 -17.76
CA GLU A 225 -10.19 7.29 -17.78
C GLU A 225 -10.25 6.55 -16.44
N ALA A 226 -10.72 7.20 -15.38
CA ALA A 226 -10.57 6.70 -14.00
C ALA A 226 -11.32 5.38 -13.76
N ALA A 227 -12.48 5.16 -14.40
CA ALA A 227 -13.18 3.87 -14.32
C ALA A 227 -12.35 2.74 -14.94
N ARG A 228 -11.80 2.98 -16.16
CA ARG A 228 -10.91 2.04 -16.83
C ARG A 228 -9.66 1.77 -16.00
N ALA A 229 -9.01 2.81 -15.49
CA ALA A 229 -7.82 2.70 -14.65
C ALA A 229 -8.08 1.86 -13.39
N PHE A 230 -9.20 2.10 -12.72
CA PHE A 230 -9.63 1.33 -11.57
C PHE A 230 -9.86 -0.17 -11.91
N ASN A 231 -10.48 -0.45 -13.05
CA ASN A 231 -10.73 -1.81 -13.50
C ASN A 231 -9.44 -2.53 -13.93
N VAL A 232 -8.50 -1.81 -14.57
CA VAL A 232 -7.14 -2.31 -14.85
C VAL A 232 -6.43 -2.67 -13.56
N CYS A 233 -6.42 -1.80 -12.54
CA CYS A 233 -5.81 -2.09 -11.25
C CYS A 233 -6.40 -3.37 -10.62
N LYS A 234 -7.72 -3.59 -10.70
CA LYS A 234 -8.33 -4.84 -10.24
C LYS A 234 -7.86 -6.05 -11.04
N MET A 235 -7.83 -5.95 -12.36
CA MET A 235 -7.42 -7.05 -13.23
C MET A 235 -5.98 -7.51 -12.93
N ILE A 236 -5.05 -6.55 -12.71
CA ILE A 236 -3.64 -6.87 -12.45
C ILE A 236 -3.32 -7.13 -10.97
N SER A 237 -4.29 -6.99 -10.06
CA SER A 237 -4.09 -7.21 -8.62
C SER A 237 -3.56 -8.61 -8.29
N ALA A 238 -4.04 -9.64 -8.98
CA ALA A 238 -3.57 -11.01 -8.80
C ALA A 238 -2.07 -11.15 -9.14
N ILE A 239 -1.64 -10.45 -10.19
CA ILE A 239 -0.26 -10.52 -10.67
C ILE A 239 0.68 -9.87 -9.66
N THR A 240 0.31 -8.69 -9.18
CA THR A 240 1.17 -7.91 -8.28
C THR A 240 1.21 -8.50 -6.87
N VAL A 241 0.06 -8.97 -6.31
CA VAL A 241 0.04 -9.58 -4.97
C VAL A 241 0.83 -10.88 -4.93
N GLY A 242 0.70 -11.75 -5.96
CA GLY A 242 1.41 -13.03 -5.97
C GLY A 242 2.91 -12.88 -6.25
N ALA A 243 3.31 -12.00 -7.20
CA ALA A 243 4.72 -11.76 -7.51
C ALA A 243 5.49 -11.04 -6.38
N ALA A 244 4.78 -10.38 -5.46
CA ALA A 244 5.34 -9.62 -4.35
C ALA A 244 4.97 -10.20 -2.97
N ALA A 245 4.48 -11.44 -2.88
CA ALA A 245 4.06 -12.05 -1.62
C ALA A 245 5.20 -12.05 -0.58
N ASN A 246 4.91 -11.55 0.63
CA ASN A 246 5.92 -11.35 1.68
C ASN A 246 5.35 -11.39 3.10
N SER A 247 4.30 -12.20 3.33
CA SER A 247 3.68 -12.33 4.66
C SER A 247 3.18 -13.75 4.95
N PRO A 248 4.07 -14.79 4.94
CA PRO A 248 3.62 -16.17 5.08
C PRO A 248 3.25 -16.56 6.52
N TYR A 249 3.68 -15.78 7.51
CA TYR A 249 3.52 -16.10 8.92
C TYR A 249 2.70 -15.05 9.67
N LEU A 250 1.79 -15.52 10.53
CA LEU A 250 1.12 -14.72 11.56
C LEU A 250 1.05 -15.54 12.85
N PHE A 251 1.51 -14.97 13.97
CA PHE A 251 1.58 -15.63 15.27
C PHE A 251 2.27 -17.01 15.19
N GLU A 252 3.38 -17.03 14.44
CA GLU A 252 4.18 -18.24 14.17
C GLU A 252 3.43 -19.32 13.37
N ARG A 253 2.24 -19.06 12.81
CA ARG A 253 1.52 -19.99 11.94
C ARG A 253 1.83 -19.69 10.47
N GLN A 254 2.14 -20.72 9.70
CA GLN A 254 2.27 -20.62 8.24
C GLN A 254 0.88 -20.66 7.62
N LEU A 255 0.49 -19.57 6.95
CA LEU A 255 -0.86 -19.43 6.41
C LEU A 255 -0.84 -19.27 4.88
N TRP A 256 -1.16 -18.10 4.34
CA TRP A 256 -1.11 -17.82 2.91
C TRP A 256 0.26 -17.24 2.54
N ALA A 257 0.66 -17.31 1.28
CA ALA A 257 1.85 -16.59 0.81
C ALA A 257 1.77 -15.09 1.13
N GLU A 258 0.54 -14.53 1.06
CA GLU A 258 0.22 -13.16 1.42
C GLU A 258 -0.92 -13.14 2.44
N THR A 259 -0.62 -13.53 3.68
CA THR A 259 -1.56 -13.59 4.82
C THR A 259 -2.14 -12.22 5.17
N ARG A 260 -1.45 -11.12 4.80
CA ARG A 260 -1.92 -9.75 4.98
C ARG A 260 -3.31 -9.54 4.36
N ILE A 261 -3.63 -10.23 3.27
CA ILE A 261 -4.92 -10.11 2.58
C ILE A 261 -6.08 -10.57 3.48
N PRO A 262 -6.18 -11.84 3.90
CA PRO A 262 -7.27 -12.27 4.76
C PRO A 262 -7.22 -11.65 6.15
N LEU A 263 -6.05 -11.27 6.66
CA LEU A 263 -5.91 -10.61 7.95
C LEU A 263 -6.56 -9.23 7.93
N PHE A 264 -6.21 -8.36 6.98
CA PHE A 264 -6.74 -7.00 6.93
C PHE A 264 -8.25 -6.98 6.64
N GLU A 265 -8.74 -7.87 5.79
CA GLU A 265 -10.19 -7.97 5.53
C GLU A 265 -11.01 -8.30 6.80
N GLN A 266 -10.42 -9.03 7.75
CA GLN A 266 -11.07 -9.43 9.00
C GLN A 266 -10.77 -8.47 10.16
N ALA A 267 -9.58 -7.83 10.17
CA ALA A 267 -9.11 -6.97 11.27
C ALA A 267 -9.99 -5.73 11.54
N VAL A 268 -10.67 -5.22 10.54
CA VAL A 268 -11.55 -4.05 10.62
C VAL A 268 -12.98 -4.36 10.16
N ASP A 269 -13.38 -5.64 10.19
CA ASP A 269 -14.74 -6.04 9.86
C ASP A 269 -15.72 -5.51 10.91
N VAL A 270 -16.75 -4.85 10.46
CA VAL A 270 -17.82 -4.28 11.27
C VAL A 270 -19.06 -5.19 11.39
N GLY A 271 -18.97 -6.47 11.00
CA GLY A 271 -20.08 -7.40 10.96
C GLY A 271 -21.08 -7.11 9.83
N ALA A 272 -20.64 -6.41 8.80
CA ALA A 272 -21.47 -5.98 7.69
C ALA A 272 -21.56 -7.06 6.59
N SER A 273 -22.52 -6.90 5.68
CA SER A 273 -22.59 -7.71 4.46
C SER A 273 -21.39 -7.44 3.55
N ASP A 274 -21.11 -8.34 2.59
CA ASP A 274 -20.04 -8.17 1.60
C ASP A 274 -20.10 -6.84 0.84
N TYR A 275 -21.29 -6.24 0.72
CA TYR A 275 -21.51 -4.94 0.06
C TYR A 275 -20.99 -3.74 0.86
N SER A 276 -20.72 -3.91 2.15
CA SER A 276 -20.29 -2.84 3.06
C SER A 276 -19.06 -3.21 3.89
N LYS A 277 -18.35 -4.28 3.53
CA LYS A 277 -17.01 -4.58 4.07
C LYS A 277 -16.05 -3.45 3.72
N ARG A 278 -15.34 -2.93 4.73
CA ARG A 278 -14.44 -1.78 4.56
C ARG A 278 -13.17 -2.14 3.81
N VAL A 279 -12.62 -3.33 4.05
CA VAL A 279 -11.51 -3.91 3.28
C VAL A 279 -12.10 -4.95 2.34
N THR A 280 -11.92 -4.77 1.04
CA THR A 280 -12.56 -5.65 0.05
C THR A 280 -11.97 -5.47 -1.34
N PHE A 281 -11.97 -6.54 -2.13
CA PHE A 281 -11.73 -6.45 -3.57
C PHE A 281 -12.88 -5.74 -4.31
N GLY A 282 -14.06 -5.65 -3.69
CA GLY A 282 -15.27 -5.09 -4.23
C GLY A 282 -16.22 -6.14 -4.80
N VAL A 283 -17.32 -5.68 -5.39
CA VAL A 283 -18.41 -6.55 -5.86
C VAL A 283 -18.57 -6.56 -7.39
N ARG A 284 -17.96 -5.61 -8.09
CA ARG A 284 -17.97 -5.48 -9.55
C ARG A 284 -16.89 -4.52 -10.04
N TYR A 285 -16.69 -4.48 -11.34
CA TYR A 285 -16.01 -3.38 -12.01
C TYR A 285 -16.83 -2.08 -11.97
N ALA A 286 -16.16 -0.93 -12.06
CA ALA A 286 -16.85 0.33 -12.37
C ALA A 286 -17.38 0.27 -13.81
N GLN A 287 -18.59 0.78 -14.04
CA GLN A 287 -19.24 0.70 -15.36
C GLN A 287 -19.03 1.97 -16.17
N ASP A 288 -19.55 3.08 -15.67
CA ASP A 288 -19.58 4.34 -16.42
C ASP A 288 -18.59 5.37 -15.86
N SER A 289 -18.42 5.39 -14.54
CA SER A 289 -17.63 6.42 -13.86
C SER A 289 -17.09 5.94 -12.53
N ILE A 290 -15.92 6.44 -12.16
CA ILE A 290 -15.35 6.23 -10.83
C ILE A 290 -16.21 6.88 -9.72
N LEU A 291 -17.09 7.82 -10.05
CA LEU A 291 -18.06 8.41 -9.13
C LEU A 291 -18.91 7.33 -8.43
N GLU A 292 -19.17 6.19 -9.10
CA GLU A 292 -19.89 5.06 -8.54
C GLU A 292 -19.29 4.57 -7.21
N CYS A 293 -17.97 4.68 -7.03
CA CYS A 293 -17.30 4.30 -5.78
C CYS A 293 -17.66 5.29 -4.66
N PHE A 294 -17.69 6.58 -4.94
CA PHE A 294 -18.02 7.63 -3.96
C PHE A 294 -19.51 7.58 -3.59
N GLU A 295 -20.39 7.37 -4.57
CA GLU A 295 -21.82 7.15 -4.32
C GLU A 295 -22.08 5.88 -3.48
N ALA A 296 -21.36 4.79 -3.78
CA ALA A 296 -21.44 3.58 -2.97
C ALA A 296 -20.93 3.83 -1.53
N ASN A 297 -19.86 4.62 -1.36
CA ASN A 297 -19.36 5.01 -0.04
C ASN A 297 -20.44 5.75 0.76
N ARG A 298 -21.05 6.77 0.14
CA ARG A 298 -22.09 7.57 0.75
C ARG A 298 -23.32 6.76 1.17
N THR A 299 -23.73 5.80 0.35
CA THR A 299 -25.01 5.09 0.53
C THR A 299 -24.90 3.79 1.33
N ARG A 300 -23.75 3.13 1.31
CA ARG A 300 -23.59 1.76 1.86
C ARG A 300 -22.75 1.71 3.13
N TYR A 301 -21.89 2.70 3.35
CA TYR A 301 -20.96 2.66 4.47
C TYR A 301 -21.39 3.63 5.58
N PRO A 302 -21.62 3.16 6.81
CA PRO A 302 -21.85 4.08 7.92
C PRO A 302 -20.62 4.96 8.14
N VAL A 303 -20.87 6.24 8.45
CA VAL A 303 -19.82 7.18 8.86
C VAL A 303 -19.22 6.69 10.17
N ILE A 304 -17.87 6.63 10.26
CA ILE A 304 -17.17 6.28 11.50
C ILE A 304 -16.36 7.44 12.08
N LEU A 305 -15.99 8.44 11.26
CA LEU A 305 -15.30 9.64 11.70
C LEU A 305 -16.11 10.88 11.32
N PRO A 306 -17.13 11.31 12.10
CA PRO A 306 -17.95 12.47 11.78
C PRO A 306 -17.31 13.77 12.26
N ASP A 307 -16.03 14.00 11.95
CA ASP A 307 -15.32 15.23 12.26
C ASP A 307 -15.85 16.38 11.38
N LEU A 308 -16.40 17.40 12.02
CA LEU A 308 -17.03 18.54 11.35
C LEU A 308 -16.00 19.65 11.08
N MET A 309 -15.05 19.34 10.22
CA MET A 309 -14.03 20.28 9.78
C MET A 309 -14.64 21.59 9.28
N ASP A 310 -14.10 22.71 9.73
CA ASP A 310 -14.44 24.04 9.21
C ASP A 310 -13.71 24.30 7.88
N LYS A 311 -14.19 23.63 6.83
CA LYS A 311 -13.62 23.64 5.49
C LYS A 311 -14.71 23.93 4.46
N PRO A 312 -14.41 24.74 3.42
CA PRO A 312 -15.35 24.95 2.30
C PRO A 312 -15.62 23.63 1.57
N ALA A 313 -16.81 23.49 1.02
CA ALA A 313 -17.22 22.26 0.30
C ALA A 313 -16.30 21.94 -0.88
N GLU A 314 -15.67 22.94 -1.47
CA GLU A 314 -14.71 22.82 -2.57
C GLU A 314 -13.43 22.08 -2.20
N GLU A 315 -13.11 21.95 -0.91
CA GLU A 315 -12.00 21.10 -0.46
C GLU A 315 -12.39 19.61 -0.36
N LEU A 316 -13.66 19.26 -0.50
CA LEU A 316 -14.22 17.90 -0.40
C LEU A 316 -13.74 17.17 0.86
N ALA A 317 -13.59 17.91 1.98
CA ALA A 317 -12.92 17.44 3.17
C ALA A 317 -13.66 16.26 3.83
N HIS A 318 -14.98 16.32 3.92
CA HIS A 318 -15.81 15.26 4.51
C HIS A 318 -15.91 14.04 3.58
N LEU A 319 -15.99 14.24 2.26
CA LEU A 319 -15.94 13.17 1.27
C LEU A 319 -14.60 12.43 1.32
N ARG A 320 -13.50 13.16 1.39
CA ARG A 320 -12.14 12.59 1.47
C ARG A 320 -11.93 11.84 2.78
N LEU A 321 -12.38 12.39 3.92
CA LEU A 321 -12.30 11.73 5.23
C LEU A 321 -13.13 10.44 5.24
N HIS A 322 -14.36 10.49 4.76
CA HIS A 322 -15.21 9.30 4.68
C HIS A 322 -14.61 8.21 3.77
N ASN A 323 -14.13 8.57 2.59
CA ASN A 323 -13.43 7.67 1.69
C ASN A 323 -12.16 7.09 2.32
N GLY A 324 -11.45 7.86 3.14
CA GLY A 324 -10.27 7.46 3.90
C GLY A 324 -10.52 6.34 4.91
N THR A 325 -11.78 6.12 5.31
CA THR A 325 -12.20 5.05 6.23
C THR A 325 -12.70 3.78 5.53
N ILE A 326 -12.53 3.68 4.22
CA ILE A 326 -12.98 2.54 3.40
C ILE A 326 -11.76 2.05 2.60
N TRP A 327 -11.15 0.98 3.07
CA TRP A 327 -9.84 0.48 2.61
C TRP A 327 -9.99 -0.60 1.53
N ARG A 328 -10.58 -0.23 0.36
CA ARG A 328 -10.59 -1.16 -0.79
C ARG A 328 -9.16 -1.46 -1.25
N TRP A 329 -8.90 -2.68 -1.72
CA TRP A 329 -7.60 -3.08 -2.29
C TRP A 329 -7.14 -2.21 -3.47
N ASN A 330 -8.09 -1.67 -4.21
CA ASN A 330 -7.88 -0.58 -5.16
C ASN A 330 -8.84 0.54 -4.77
N ARG A 331 -8.34 1.72 -4.45
CA ARG A 331 -9.13 2.82 -3.91
C ARG A 331 -9.01 4.06 -4.80
N PRO A 332 -10.12 4.60 -5.32
CA PRO A 332 -10.08 5.91 -5.95
C PRO A 332 -9.99 7.01 -4.90
N LEU A 333 -9.18 8.00 -5.18
CA LEU A 333 -8.93 9.15 -4.31
C LEU A 333 -9.10 10.46 -5.08
N ILE A 334 -9.59 11.49 -4.40
CA ILE A 334 -9.56 12.86 -4.88
C ILE A 334 -8.48 13.61 -4.10
N GLY A 335 -7.54 14.20 -4.83
CA GLY A 335 -6.50 15.06 -4.29
C GLY A 335 -6.57 16.45 -4.88
N PHE A 336 -5.69 17.33 -4.40
CA PHE A 336 -5.50 18.67 -4.92
C PHE A 336 -4.00 18.89 -5.15
N ASP A 337 -3.66 19.55 -6.25
CA ASP A 337 -2.28 19.97 -6.50
C ASP A 337 -1.93 21.25 -5.71
N ASP A 338 -0.68 21.72 -5.85
CA ASP A 338 -0.19 22.92 -5.14
C ASP A 338 -0.95 24.21 -5.55
N ALA A 339 -1.63 24.20 -6.70
CA ALA A 339 -2.49 25.29 -7.16
C ALA A 339 -3.95 25.13 -6.71
N GLY A 340 -4.27 24.11 -5.91
CA GLY A 340 -5.62 23.81 -5.45
C GLY A 340 -6.53 23.21 -6.53
N ARG A 341 -5.99 22.71 -7.64
CA ARG A 341 -6.76 22.05 -8.69
C ARG A 341 -7.05 20.60 -8.31
N PRO A 342 -8.32 20.15 -8.37
CA PRO A 342 -8.67 18.79 -8.04
C PRO A 342 -8.15 17.80 -9.08
N HIS A 343 -7.71 16.63 -8.63
CA HIS A 343 -7.30 15.53 -9.49
C HIS A 343 -7.79 14.20 -8.95
N CYS A 344 -7.96 13.22 -9.83
CA CYS A 344 -8.27 11.84 -9.48
C CYS A 344 -6.97 10.99 -9.48
N ARG A 345 -6.86 10.05 -8.55
CA ARG A 345 -5.82 9.02 -8.56
C ARG A 345 -6.37 7.68 -8.09
N ILE A 346 -5.77 6.60 -8.56
CA ILE A 346 -6.05 5.25 -8.07
C ILE A 346 -4.89 4.82 -7.19
N GLU A 347 -5.22 4.37 -5.99
CA GLU A 347 -4.31 3.76 -5.04
C GLU A 347 -4.42 2.23 -5.17
N HIS A 348 -3.32 1.60 -5.48
CA HIS A 348 -3.16 0.15 -5.56
C HIS A 348 -2.39 -0.36 -4.34
N ARG A 349 -3.07 -0.99 -3.37
CA ARG A 349 -2.54 -1.33 -2.03
C ARG A 349 -2.45 -2.82 -1.74
N VAL A 350 -2.48 -3.65 -2.78
CA VAL A 350 -2.46 -5.11 -2.63
C VAL A 350 -1.06 -5.66 -2.33
N ILE A 351 -0.02 -4.88 -2.63
CA ILE A 351 1.39 -5.32 -2.57
C ILE A 351 1.89 -5.25 -1.13
N ALA A 352 2.58 -6.29 -0.65
CA ALA A 352 3.25 -6.29 0.64
C ALA A 352 4.44 -5.32 0.67
N ALA A 353 4.78 -4.80 1.85
CA ALA A 353 6.05 -4.09 2.05
C ALA A 353 7.25 -5.01 1.82
N GLY A 354 8.31 -4.50 1.23
CA GLY A 354 9.60 -5.18 1.04
C GLY A 354 9.67 -6.14 -0.16
N PRO A 355 10.59 -7.12 -0.11
CA PRO A 355 11.61 -7.37 0.94
C PRO A 355 12.71 -6.31 1.09
N SER A 356 13.13 -5.65 0.00
CA SER A 356 14.13 -4.57 0.03
C SER A 356 13.61 -3.32 -0.69
N PRO A 357 14.25 -2.16 -0.52
CA PRO A 357 13.96 -0.99 -1.34
C PRO A 357 14.03 -1.27 -2.84
N ARG A 358 14.96 -2.14 -3.27
CA ARG A 358 15.10 -2.55 -4.67
C ARG A 358 13.90 -3.40 -5.12
N ASP A 359 13.45 -4.32 -4.31
CA ASP A 359 12.25 -5.13 -4.57
C ASP A 359 10.98 -4.26 -4.65
N ALA A 360 10.86 -3.25 -3.79
CA ALA A 360 9.73 -2.32 -3.80
C ALA A 360 9.63 -1.56 -5.14
N ILE A 361 10.76 -1.06 -5.66
CA ILE A 361 10.75 -0.36 -6.95
C ILE A 361 10.55 -1.33 -8.13
N ALA A 362 11.04 -2.56 -8.04
CA ALA A 362 10.73 -3.59 -9.05
C ALA A 362 9.23 -3.92 -9.08
N ASN A 363 8.56 -3.97 -7.91
CA ASN A 363 7.11 -4.12 -7.81
C ASN A 363 6.38 -2.92 -8.44
N CYS A 364 6.87 -1.69 -8.23
CA CYS A 364 6.35 -0.50 -8.92
C CYS A 364 6.50 -0.62 -10.44
N ALA A 365 7.65 -1.09 -10.92
CA ALA A 365 7.92 -1.26 -12.36
C ALA A 365 6.97 -2.29 -12.99
N LEU A 366 6.75 -3.44 -12.33
CA LEU A 366 5.78 -4.45 -12.78
C LEU A 366 4.37 -3.87 -12.87
N PHE A 367 3.92 -3.23 -11.77
CA PHE A 367 2.60 -2.60 -11.73
C PHE A 367 2.43 -1.55 -12.82
N LEU A 368 3.33 -0.57 -12.91
CA LEU A 368 3.25 0.52 -13.87
C LEU A 368 3.32 0.04 -15.31
N GLY A 369 4.18 -0.96 -15.59
CA GLY A 369 4.30 -1.54 -16.92
C GLY A 369 3.02 -2.24 -17.37
N LEU A 370 2.42 -3.06 -16.51
CA LEU A 370 1.15 -3.71 -16.79
C LEU A 370 0.02 -2.69 -16.89
N PHE A 371 -0.03 -1.72 -15.96
CA PHE A 371 -1.01 -0.65 -15.99
C PHE A 371 -0.99 0.11 -17.31
N GLU A 372 0.17 0.59 -17.74
CA GLU A 372 0.34 1.34 -18.98
C GLU A 372 -0.03 0.52 -20.23
N SER A 373 0.32 -0.77 -20.25
CA SER A 373 -0.07 -1.68 -21.31
C SER A 373 -1.58 -1.86 -21.42
N PHE A 374 -2.25 -2.18 -20.29
CA PHE A 374 -3.69 -2.44 -20.30
C PHE A 374 -4.52 -1.16 -20.45
N MET A 375 -4.03 0.00 -20.01
CA MET A 375 -4.67 1.28 -20.31
C MET A 375 -4.73 1.57 -21.82
N ARG A 376 -3.71 1.14 -22.59
CA ARG A 376 -3.64 1.28 -24.05
C ARG A 376 -4.32 0.14 -24.82
N ALA A 377 -4.68 -0.95 -24.15
CA ALA A 377 -5.33 -2.08 -24.81
C ALA A 377 -6.68 -1.66 -25.42
N PRO A 378 -7.04 -2.16 -26.61
CA PRO A 378 -8.30 -1.82 -27.26
C PRO A 378 -9.50 -2.42 -26.51
N GLY A 379 -10.61 -1.72 -26.51
CA GLY A 379 -11.87 -2.19 -25.94
C GLY A 379 -11.94 -2.13 -24.41
N PRO A 380 -13.08 -2.54 -23.83
CA PRO A 380 -13.28 -2.58 -22.39
C PRO A 380 -12.46 -3.68 -21.72
N ILE A 381 -11.81 -3.38 -20.60
CA ILE A 381 -11.03 -4.35 -19.82
C ILE A 381 -11.91 -5.49 -19.30
N GLU A 382 -13.16 -5.21 -19.00
CA GLU A 382 -14.16 -6.16 -18.53
C GLU A 382 -14.44 -7.28 -19.53
N SER A 383 -14.21 -7.01 -20.82
CA SER A 383 -14.32 -8.03 -21.88
C SER A 383 -13.11 -8.97 -21.96
N LEU A 384 -11.94 -8.54 -21.46
CA LEU A 384 -10.74 -9.35 -21.40
C LEU A 384 -10.79 -10.35 -20.24
N LEU A 385 -11.21 -9.88 -19.07
CA LEU A 385 -11.28 -10.70 -17.85
C LEU A 385 -12.50 -10.29 -17.04
N SER A 386 -13.43 -11.22 -16.78
CA SER A 386 -14.60 -10.92 -15.97
C SER A 386 -14.21 -10.60 -14.53
N PHE A 387 -15.02 -9.77 -13.84
CA PHE A 387 -14.77 -9.40 -12.44
C PHE A 387 -14.65 -10.62 -11.52
N VAL A 388 -15.48 -11.65 -11.71
CA VAL A 388 -15.46 -12.86 -10.89
C VAL A 388 -14.11 -13.57 -11.04
N VAL A 389 -13.62 -13.70 -12.28
CA VAL A 389 -12.31 -14.33 -12.54
C VAL A 389 -11.18 -13.46 -11.95
N ALA A 390 -11.22 -12.15 -12.11
CA ALA A 390 -10.21 -11.26 -11.54
C ALA A 390 -10.14 -11.37 -10.01
N ARG A 391 -11.31 -11.44 -9.35
CA ARG A 391 -11.43 -11.65 -7.90
C ARG A 391 -10.88 -13.01 -7.47
N ASP A 392 -11.30 -14.07 -8.14
CA ASP A 392 -10.89 -15.43 -7.78
C ASP A 392 -9.38 -15.63 -8.00
N ASN A 393 -8.84 -15.05 -9.06
CA ASN A 393 -7.40 -14.98 -9.31
C ASN A 393 -6.66 -14.21 -8.19
N PHE A 394 -7.22 -13.09 -7.73
CA PHE A 394 -6.61 -12.29 -6.65
C PHE A 394 -6.45 -13.10 -5.36
N TYR A 395 -7.50 -13.79 -4.92
CA TYR A 395 -7.41 -14.62 -3.72
C TYR A 395 -6.54 -15.87 -3.92
N ALA A 396 -6.56 -16.48 -5.10
CA ALA A 396 -5.66 -17.58 -5.42
C ALA A 396 -4.19 -17.12 -5.37
N ALA A 397 -3.87 -15.96 -5.95
CA ALA A 397 -2.52 -15.40 -5.94
C ALA A 397 -2.06 -14.99 -4.53
N ALA A 398 -2.95 -14.43 -3.70
CA ALA A 398 -2.65 -14.15 -2.30
C ALA A 398 -2.36 -15.43 -1.50
N ARG A 399 -3.10 -16.52 -1.79
CA ARG A 399 -2.93 -17.80 -1.08
C ARG A 399 -1.67 -18.55 -1.49
N PHE A 400 -1.36 -18.58 -2.79
CA PHE A 400 -0.36 -19.49 -3.36
C PHE A 400 0.86 -18.79 -3.98
N GLY A 401 0.92 -17.45 -3.98
CA GLY A 401 2.04 -16.70 -4.54
C GLY A 401 2.24 -16.99 -6.04
N LEU A 402 3.49 -17.24 -6.44
CA LEU A 402 3.85 -17.56 -7.82
C LEU A 402 3.27 -18.89 -8.34
N ASP A 403 2.96 -19.82 -7.46
CA ASP A 403 2.38 -21.13 -7.83
C ASP A 403 0.84 -21.08 -7.94
N ALA A 404 0.22 -19.90 -7.79
CA ALA A 404 -1.22 -19.73 -7.88
C ALA A 404 -1.76 -20.14 -9.27
N PRO A 405 -2.77 -21.02 -9.34
CA PRO A 405 -3.46 -21.32 -10.60
C PRO A 405 -4.38 -20.13 -10.96
N LEU A 406 -4.09 -19.46 -12.06
CA LEU A 406 -4.86 -18.33 -12.57
C LEU A 406 -5.54 -18.66 -13.89
N ARG A 407 -6.76 -18.20 -14.07
CA ARG A 407 -7.42 -18.16 -15.37
C ARG A 407 -7.16 -16.80 -16.01
N TRP A 408 -6.52 -16.80 -17.17
CA TRP A 408 -6.15 -15.54 -17.83
C TRP A 408 -7.09 -15.20 -19.01
N VAL A 409 -6.78 -14.12 -19.72
CA VAL A 409 -7.64 -13.51 -20.76
C VAL A 409 -8.03 -14.43 -21.92
N ASP A 410 -7.23 -15.44 -22.22
CA ASP A 410 -7.51 -16.47 -23.22
C ASP A 410 -8.38 -17.63 -22.69
N GLY A 411 -8.76 -17.57 -21.41
CA GLY A 411 -9.50 -18.62 -20.70
C GLY A 411 -8.65 -19.81 -20.24
N ALA A 412 -7.36 -19.87 -20.59
CA ALA A 412 -6.45 -20.90 -20.13
C ALA A 412 -6.16 -20.74 -18.62
N VAL A 413 -5.87 -21.87 -17.97
CA VAL A 413 -5.41 -21.90 -16.58
C VAL A 413 -3.95 -22.29 -16.57
N CYS A 414 -3.11 -21.43 -15.99
CA CYS A 414 -1.68 -21.69 -15.79
C CYS A 414 -1.24 -21.12 -14.44
N THR A 415 -0.02 -21.41 -14.01
CA THR A 415 0.51 -20.78 -12.80
C THR A 415 0.81 -19.31 -13.06
N LEU A 416 0.74 -18.46 -12.01
CA LEU A 416 1.17 -17.06 -12.12
C LEU A 416 2.62 -16.98 -12.61
N ARG A 417 3.49 -17.88 -12.16
CA ARG A 417 4.89 -17.98 -12.59
C ARG A 417 4.99 -18.17 -14.09
N ASP A 418 4.28 -19.15 -14.64
CA ASP A 418 4.31 -19.43 -16.09
C ASP A 418 3.71 -18.27 -16.89
N LEU A 419 2.67 -17.63 -16.38
CA LEU A 419 2.05 -16.45 -16.98
C LEU A 419 3.00 -15.24 -17.01
N LEU A 420 3.74 -15.00 -15.94
CA LEU A 420 4.78 -13.96 -15.88
C LEU A 420 5.90 -14.27 -16.88
N ALA A 421 6.41 -15.50 -16.89
CA ALA A 421 7.51 -15.91 -17.76
C ALA A 421 7.15 -15.86 -19.25
N SER A 422 5.94 -16.27 -19.62
CA SER A 422 5.55 -16.42 -21.02
C SER A 422 5.04 -15.13 -21.69
N GLN A 423 4.46 -14.19 -20.92
CA GLN A 423 3.85 -13.01 -21.54
C GLN A 423 3.83 -11.74 -20.68
N LEU A 424 3.61 -11.80 -19.36
CA LEU A 424 3.33 -10.58 -18.59
C LEU A 424 4.55 -9.70 -18.37
N LEU A 425 5.76 -10.28 -18.27
CA LEU A 425 6.98 -9.50 -18.20
C LEU A 425 7.23 -8.72 -19.50
N ASP A 426 6.97 -9.31 -20.64
CA ASP A 426 7.08 -8.62 -21.93
C ASP A 426 5.97 -7.58 -22.10
N THR A 427 4.76 -7.87 -21.63
CA THR A 427 3.66 -6.90 -21.56
C THR A 427 4.04 -5.70 -20.71
N ALA A 428 4.59 -5.93 -19.52
CA ALA A 428 5.05 -4.84 -18.63
C ALA A 428 6.20 -4.03 -19.27
N ALA A 429 7.16 -4.71 -19.92
CA ALA A 429 8.25 -4.05 -20.63
C ALA A 429 7.73 -3.16 -21.78
N GLY A 430 6.74 -3.66 -22.52
CA GLY A 430 6.04 -2.91 -23.57
C GLY A 430 5.38 -1.64 -23.04
N GLY A 431 4.67 -1.75 -21.90
CA GLY A 431 4.00 -0.63 -21.25
C GLY A 431 4.97 0.45 -20.77
N LEU A 432 6.04 0.07 -20.07
CA LEU A 432 7.08 1.01 -19.62
C LEU A 432 7.78 1.69 -20.81
N SER A 433 8.08 0.93 -21.86
CA SER A 433 8.69 1.48 -23.08
C SER A 433 7.76 2.45 -23.80
N ALA A 434 6.44 2.14 -23.87
CA ALA A 434 5.43 3.01 -24.44
C ALA A 434 5.20 4.29 -23.61
N ALA A 435 5.50 4.25 -22.31
CA ALA A 435 5.51 5.41 -21.43
C ALA A 435 6.82 6.23 -21.54
N GLY A 436 7.81 5.77 -22.35
CA GLY A 436 9.01 6.51 -22.64
C GLY A 436 10.27 6.05 -21.89
N LEU A 437 10.21 5.02 -21.03
CA LEU A 437 11.38 4.53 -20.32
C LEU A 437 12.38 3.86 -21.26
N GLY A 438 13.67 4.07 -21.00
CA GLY A 438 14.76 3.46 -21.77
C GLY A 438 14.88 1.94 -21.54
N LYS A 439 15.24 1.19 -22.58
CA LYS A 439 15.37 -0.27 -22.53
C LYS A 439 16.22 -0.79 -21.36
N ALA A 440 17.34 -0.12 -21.06
CA ALA A 440 18.25 -0.52 -19.99
C ALA A 440 17.62 -0.34 -18.58
N GLU A 441 16.80 0.70 -18.39
CA GLU A 441 16.07 0.93 -17.15
C GLU A 441 14.96 -0.10 -17.01
N VAL A 442 14.17 -0.32 -18.06
CA VAL A 442 13.09 -1.33 -18.10
C VAL A 442 13.64 -2.72 -17.75
N ALA A 443 14.71 -3.15 -18.40
CA ALA A 443 15.35 -4.44 -18.13
C ALA A 443 15.82 -4.53 -16.67
N ARG A 444 16.55 -3.52 -16.17
CA ARG A 444 17.08 -3.49 -14.79
C ARG A 444 16.02 -3.77 -13.73
N TRP A 445 14.83 -3.20 -13.88
CA TRP A 445 13.77 -3.33 -12.89
C TRP A 445 12.93 -4.59 -13.10
N LEU A 446 12.63 -4.97 -14.32
CA LEU A 446 11.86 -6.19 -14.59
C LEU A 446 12.71 -7.46 -14.43
N ASP A 447 14.03 -7.39 -14.55
CA ASP A 447 14.92 -8.53 -14.29
C ASP A 447 14.91 -8.96 -12.82
N VAL A 448 14.58 -8.05 -11.89
CA VAL A 448 14.34 -8.43 -10.48
C VAL A 448 13.12 -9.36 -10.37
N ILE A 449 12.03 -9.03 -11.07
CA ILE A 449 10.84 -9.89 -11.10
C ILE A 449 11.12 -11.17 -11.86
N ARG A 450 11.85 -11.10 -12.99
CA ARG A 450 12.30 -12.28 -13.76
C ARG A 450 13.09 -13.24 -12.89
N GLY A 451 14.03 -12.73 -12.10
CA GLY A 451 14.82 -13.54 -11.17
C GLY A 451 13.97 -14.25 -10.12
N ARG A 452 12.91 -13.60 -9.59
CA ARG A 452 11.95 -14.25 -8.68
C ARG A 452 11.20 -15.38 -9.40
N VAL A 453 10.76 -15.15 -10.62
CA VAL A 453 10.04 -16.14 -11.45
C VAL A 453 10.93 -17.35 -11.76
N GLU A 454 12.17 -17.12 -12.20
CA GLU A 454 13.13 -18.17 -12.57
C GLU A 454 13.53 -19.04 -11.37
N ARG A 455 13.69 -18.41 -10.18
CA ARG A 455 14.09 -19.11 -8.96
C ARG A 455 12.91 -19.57 -8.10
N ASN A 456 11.69 -19.26 -8.53
CA ASN A 456 10.46 -19.47 -7.76
C ASN A 456 10.60 -18.94 -6.31
N THR A 457 11.03 -17.68 -6.17
CA THR A 457 11.39 -17.12 -4.85
C THR A 457 10.85 -15.71 -4.70
N THR A 458 9.78 -15.56 -3.95
CA THR A 458 9.28 -14.30 -3.39
C THR A 458 9.82 -14.11 -1.97
N GLY A 459 9.47 -13.01 -1.30
CA GLY A 459 9.77 -12.83 0.11
C GLY A 459 9.12 -13.90 1.00
N ALA A 460 7.91 -14.34 0.64
CA ALA A 460 7.22 -15.43 1.34
C ALA A 460 7.94 -16.77 1.17
N ASP A 461 8.33 -17.10 -0.07
CA ASP A 461 9.02 -18.37 -0.35
C ASP A 461 10.37 -18.44 0.36
N TRP A 462 11.12 -17.32 0.38
CA TRP A 462 12.39 -17.27 1.12
C TRP A 462 12.19 -17.49 2.61
N GLN A 463 11.21 -16.85 3.23
CA GLN A 463 10.89 -17.02 4.66
C GLN A 463 10.52 -18.48 4.97
N VAL A 464 9.68 -19.10 4.14
CA VAL A 464 9.27 -20.50 4.29
C VAL A 464 10.46 -21.45 4.12
N ALA A 465 11.29 -21.24 3.10
CA ALA A 465 12.49 -22.04 2.87
C ALA A 465 13.50 -21.92 4.01
N TRP A 466 13.63 -20.70 4.58
CA TRP A 466 14.52 -20.47 5.72
C TRP A 466 14.07 -21.27 6.95
N ILE A 467 12.78 -21.21 7.32
CA ILE A 467 12.20 -21.99 8.42
C ILE A 467 12.29 -23.51 8.16
N ALA A 468 12.08 -23.95 6.93
CA ALA A 468 12.22 -25.36 6.56
C ALA A 468 13.66 -25.88 6.78
N ARG A 469 14.65 -25.02 6.57
CA ARG A 469 16.07 -25.35 6.74
C ARG A 469 16.55 -25.29 8.19
N HIS A 470 16.12 -24.26 8.95
CA HIS A 470 16.65 -23.94 10.27
C HIS A 470 15.71 -24.32 11.43
N GLY A 471 14.49 -24.81 11.12
CA GLY A 471 13.44 -25.03 12.12
C GLY A 471 12.70 -23.74 12.44
N ARG A 472 11.79 -23.81 13.42
CA ARG A 472 10.89 -22.69 13.80
C ARG A 472 11.61 -21.62 14.64
N ASP A 473 12.76 -21.18 14.20
CA ASP A 473 13.52 -20.07 14.78
C ASP A 473 13.13 -18.75 14.10
N PHE A 474 12.01 -18.15 14.52
CA PHE A 474 11.51 -16.90 13.97
C PHE A 474 12.40 -15.69 14.28
N HIS A 475 13.14 -15.72 15.40
CA HIS A 475 14.12 -14.69 15.70
C HIS A 475 15.27 -14.73 14.68
N GLY A 476 15.87 -15.90 14.49
CA GLY A 476 16.94 -16.09 13.50
C GLY A 476 16.47 -15.78 12.07
N LEU A 477 15.21 -16.11 11.71
CA LEU A 477 14.61 -15.74 10.44
C LEU A 477 14.64 -14.21 10.24
N VAL A 478 14.13 -13.44 11.21
CA VAL A 478 14.09 -11.98 11.11
C VAL A 478 15.48 -11.37 11.07
N ASP A 479 16.42 -11.90 11.87
CA ASP A 479 17.82 -11.44 11.85
C ASP A 479 18.51 -11.70 10.51
N ALA A 480 18.29 -12.86 9.89
CA ALA A 480 18.78 -13.15 8.54
C ALA A 480 18.15 -12.23 7.50
N TYR A 481 16.82 -12.03 7.60
CA TYR A 481 16.07 -11.15 6.73
C TYR A 481 16.58 -9.70 6.76
N VAL A 482 16.78 -9.12 7.95
CA VAL A 482 17.31 -7.76 8.13
C VAL A 482 18.72 -7.62 7.57
N ARG A 483 19.58 -8.61 7.76
CA ARG A 483 20.94 -8.59 7.16
C ARG A 483 20.89 -8.51 5.64
N HIS A 484 20.08 -9.36 5.00
CA HIS A 484 19.94 -9.32 3.54
C HIS A 484 19.28 -8.02 3.04
N GLN A 485 18.32 -7.48 3.78
CA GLN A 485 17.64 -6.24 3.45
C GLN A 485 18.62 -5.04 3.49
N ALA A 486 19.54 -4.99 4.45
CA ALA A 486 20.54 -3.93 4.58
C ALA A 486 21.48 -3.86 3.37
N ASP A 487 21.77 -4.99 2.71
CA ASP A 487 22.56 -5.03 1.47
C ASP A 487 21.79 -4.52 0.25
N ASN A 488 20.48 -4.25 0.38
CA ASN A 488 19.58 -3.82 -0.70
C ASN A 488 19.67 -4.71 -1.96
N THR A 489 19.98 -6.00 -1.79
CA THR A 489 19.93 -7.01 -2.84
C THR A 489 18.51 -7.53 -3.01
N PRO A 490 18.08 -7.88 -4.24
CA PRO A 490 16.75 -8.43 -4.44
C PRO A 490 16.61 -9.83 -3.82
N VAL A 491 15.41 -10.16 -3.34
CA VAL A 491 15.15 -11.36 -2.53
C VAL A 491 15.52 -12.68 -3.22
N HIS A 492 15.42 -12.76 -4.53
CA HIS A 492 15.79 -13.96 -5.28
C HIS A 492 17.30 -14.25 -5.26
N GLU A 493 18.12 -13.31 -4.82
CA GLU A 493 19.57 -13.48 -4.64
C GLU A 493 19.95 -13.82 -3.18
N TRP A 494 18.98 -13.79 -2.24
CA TRP A 494 19.26 -14.05 -0.83
C TRP A 494 19.62 -15.51 -0.58
N SER A 495 20.68 -15.73 0.21
CA SER A 495 21.04 -17.07 0.66
C SER A 495 20.13 -17.53 1.80
N LEU A 496 20.08 -18.84 2.03
CA LEU A 496 19.45 -19.45 3.21
C LEU A 496 20.44 -19.71 4.35
N THR A 497 21.62 -19.06 4.30
CA THR A 497 22.67 -19.22 5.32
C THR A 497 22.70 -18.01 6.24
#